data_84bd069427ab87f2546f7962102e0d02
#
_entry.id   84bd069427ab87f2546f7962102e0d02
#
_cell.length_a   1.000
_cell.length_b   1.000
_cell.length_c   1.000
_cell.angle_alpha   90.00
_cell.angle_beta   90.00
_cell.angle_gamma   90.00
#
_symmetry.space_group_name_H-M   'P 1'
#
loop_
_entity.id
_entity.type
_entity.pdbx_description
1 polymer ?
#
loop_
_entity_poly.entity_id
_entity_poly.type
_entity_poly.pdbx_seq_one_letter_code
_entity_poly.pdbx_strand_id
1 'polypeptide(L)'
;KPYMKFLMSVPFIKKVIGVKIHYQLKNAFGGKFDQMVIGGAPLNHEVETFLRKIRIPYTVGYGMTECAPLISYSHWKEYKETSVGKILPNMEVKIASKDPFKEIGEILVRGENVMAGYYKNEEATADAIDNEGWLHTGDMGYIDQDYNIYIRGRNKSMLLGANGQNIYPEEI
;
A
#
# COMPACT_ATOMS: atom_id res chain seq x y z
N LYS A 1 22.78 -8.65 -23.39
CA LYS A 1 23.87 -9.47 -23.91
C LYS A 1 23.58 -10.93 -23.49
N PRO A 2 23.62 -11.93 -24.39
CA PRO A 2 23.22 -13.33 -24.10
C PRO A 2 24.03 -13.96 -22.95
N TYR A 3 25.30 -13.61 -22.81
CA TYR A 3 26.20 -14.05 -21.75
C TYR A 3 25.72 -13.68 -20.34
N MET A 4 25.14 -12.50 -20.15
CA MET A 4 24.55 -12.07 -18.87
C MET A 4 23.32 -12.91 -18.49
N LYS A 5 22.49 -13.28 -19.47
CA LYS A 5 21.32 -14.15 -19.23
C LYS A 5 21.76 -15.55 -18.79
N PHE A 6 22.82 -16.08 -19.38
CA PHE A 6 23.39 -17.38 -18.99
C PHE A 6 24.00 -17.35 -17.58
N LEU A 7 24.80 -16.34 -17.24
CA LEU A 7 25.37 -16.17 -15.88
C LEU A 7 24.26 -16.03 -14.83
N MET A 8 23.17 -15.33 -15.14
CA MET A 8 22.01 -15.19 -14.25
C MET A 8 21.11 -16.43 -14.21
N SER A 9 21.33 -17.46 -15.02
CA SER A 9 20.61 -18.73 -14.92
C SER A 9 21.19 -19.67 -13.85
N VAL A 10 22.45 -19.44 -13.40
CA VAL A 10 23.12 -20.26 -12.39
C VAL A 10 22.69 -19.81 -10.99
N PRO A 11 22.04 -20.68 -10.17
CA PRO A 11 21.48 -20.31 -8.86
C PRO A 11 22.51 -19.72 -7.89
N PHE A 12 23.72 -20.23 -7.89
CA PHE A 12 24.81 -19.75 -7.04
C PHE A 12 25.24 -18.32 -7.41
N ILE A 13 25.37 -18.01 -8.69
CA ILE A 13 25.74 -16.67 -9.18
C ILE A 13 24.65 -15.66 -8.83
N LYS A 14 23.37 -16.03 -9.00
CA LYS A 14 22.22 -15.18 -8.56
C LYS A 14 22.31 -14.83 -7.08
N LYS A 15 22.63 -15.81 -6.23
CA LYS A 15 22.73 -15.61 -4.79
C LYS A 15 23.87 -14.64 -4.44
N VAL A 16 25.05 -14.81 -5.05
CA VAL A 16 26.21 -13.91 -4.81
C VAL A 16 25.92 -12.49 -5.28
N ILE A 17 25.33 -12.32 -6.47
CA ILE A 17 24.95 -11.01 -7.00
C ILE A 17 23.89 -10.38 -6.08
N GLY A 18 22.88 -11.13 -5.66
CA GLY A 18 21.82 -10.64 -4.75
C GLY A 18 22.39 -10.13 -3.43
N VAL A 19 23.33 -10.86 -2.83
CA VAL A 19 24.02 -10.43 -1.59
C VAL A 19 24.80 -9.14 -1.83
N LYS A 20 25.55 -9.03 -2.92
CA LYS A 20 26.30 -7.81 -3.24
C LYS A 20 25.37 -6.60 -3.42
N ILE A 21 24.27 -6.77 -4.15
CA ILE A 21 23.28 -5.71 -4.35
C ILE A 21 22.63 -5.33 -3.02
N HIS A 22 22.26 -6.30 -2.17
CA HIS A 22 21.75 -6.05 -0.83
C HIS A 22 22.66 -5.10 -0.04
N TYR A 23 23.94 -5.43 0.07
CA TYR A 23 24.91 -4.60 0.81
C TYR A 23 25.11 -3.23 0.19
N GLN A 24 25.18 -3.13 -1.14
CA GLN A 24 25.31 -1.85 -1.84
C GLN A 24 24.09 -0.96 -1.59
N LEU A 25 22.87 -1.52 -1.72
CA LEU A 25 21.64 -0.78 -1.48
C LEU A 25 21.51 -0.39 -0.01
N LYS A 26 21.77 -1.32 0.92
CA LYS A 26 21.75 -1.03 2.35
C LYS A 26 22.72 0.09 2.72
N ASN A 27 23.93 0.07 2.18
CA ASN A 27 24.94 1.11 2.43
C ASN A 27 24.55 2.47 1.83
N ALA A 28 23.88 2.49 0.67
CA ALA A 28 23.39 3.72 0.06
C ALA A 28 22.36 4.46 0.97
N PHE A 29 21.65 3.71 1.83
CA PHE A 29 20.75 4.23 2.86
C PHE A 29 21.38 4.29 4.26
N GLY A 30 22.70 4.42 4.35
CA GLY A 30 23.42 4.57 5.63
C GLY A 30 23.79 3.28 6.34
N GLY A 31 23.43 2.12 5.83
CA GLY A 31 23.90 0.78 6.27
C GLY A 31 23.30 0.25 7.58
N LYS A 32 22.69 1.08 8.40
CA LYS A 32 22.27 0.75 9.78
C LYS A 32 20.75 0.81 10.01
N PHE A 33 19.92 0.97 8.97
CA PHE A 33 18.48 0.95 9.14
C PHE A 33 17.97 -0.47 9.46
N ASP A 34 16.95 -0.56 10.29
CA ASP A 34 16.27 -1.80 10.64
C ASP A 34 15.23 -2.20 9.58
N GLN A 35 14.49 -1.21 9.09
CA GLN A 35 13.53 -1.39 8.00
C GLN A 35 13.38 -0.12 7.17
N MET A 36 12.90 -0.29 5.95
CA MET A 36 12.48 0.79 5.06
C MET A 36 10.96 0.81 5.03
N VAL A 37 10.36 1.96 5.35
CA VAL A 37 8.91 2.17 5.20
C VAL A 37 8.67 2.94 3.92
N ILE A 38 7.87 2.36 3.04
CA ILE A 38 7.49 2.94 1.74
C ILE A 38 6.03 3.37 1.84
N GLY A 39 5.73 4.59 1.42
CA GLY A 39 4.38 5.14 1.47
C GLY A 39 4.21 6.32 0.54
N GLY A 40 2.99 6.85 0.44
CA GLY A 40 2.63 8.01 -0.37
C GLY A 40 2.33 7.72 -1.85
N ALA A 41 2.68 6.53 -2.36
CA ALA A 41 2.32 6.05 -3.69
C ALA A 41 2.31 4.52 -3.72
N PRO A 42 1.59 3.88 -4.66
CA PRO A 42 1.64 2.45 -4.86
C PRO A 42 3.07 1.97 -5.17
N LEU A 43 3.51 0.91 -4.50
CA LEU A 43 4.78 0.29 -4.82
C LEU A 43 4.64 -0.59 -6.05
N ASN A 44 5.47 -0.34 -7.07
CA ASN A 44 5.49 -1.17 -8.27
C ASN A 44 5.84 -2.63 -7.91
N HIS A 45 5.04 -3.58 -8.42
CA HIS A 45 5.19 -5.00 -8.12
C HIS A 45 6.56 -5.59 -8.50
N GLU A 46 7.18 -5.12 -9.59
CA GLU A 46 8.52 -5.58 -9.98
C GLU A 46 9.57 -5.11 -8.98
N VAL A 47 9.44 -3.87 -8.49
CA VAL A 47 10.31 -3.31 -7.44
C VAL A 47 10.11 -4.07 -6.14
N GLU A 48 8.88 -4.35 -5.74
CA GLU A 48 8.56 -5.14 -4.56
C GLU A 48 9.18 -6.53 -4.63
N THR A 49 8.97 -7.23 -5.74
CA THR A 49 9.58 -8.54 -6.02
C THR A 49 11.11 -8.48 -5.97
N PHE A 50 11.71 -7.41 -6.49
CA PHE A 50 13.16 -7.20 -6.45
C PHE A 50 13.67 -7.02 -5.01
N LEU A 51 13.07 -6.13 -4.21
CA LEU A 51 13.45 -5.89 -2.82
C LEU A 51 13.40 -7.17 -1.99
N ARG A 52 12.37 -8.00 -2.19
CA ARG A 52 12.25 -9.32 -1.55
C ARG A 52 13.35 -10.28 -1.98
N LYS A 53 13.64 -10.38 -3.27
CA LYS A 53 14.70 -11.25 -3.80
C LYS A 53 16.07 -10.94 -3.21
N ILE A 54 16.36 -9.66 -3.01
CA ILE A 54 17.64 -9.22 -2.40
C ILE A 54 17.54 -9.09 -0.87
N ARG A 55 16.40 -9.44 -0.26
CA ARG A 55 16.16 -9.45 1.20
C ARG A 55 16.35 -8.10 1.89
N ILE A 56 15.97 -7.02 1.26
CA ILE A 56 15.88 -5.72 1.94
C ILE A 56 14.67 -5.76 2.90
N PRO A 57 14.86 -5.39 4.18
CA PRO A 57 13.75 -5.28 5.12
C PRO A 57 12.91 -4.06 4.77
N TYR A 58 11.76 -4.25 4.14
CA TYR A 58 10.84 -3.17 3.78
C TYR A 58 9.41 -3.52 4.20
N THR A 59 8.61 -2.51 4.30
CA THR A 59 7.16 -2.58 4.45
C THR A 59 6.51 -1.43 3.68
N VAL A 60 5.24 -1.59 3.37
CA VAL A 60 4.44 -0.51 2.80
C VAL A 60 3.43 -0.07 3.85
N GLY A 61 3.30 1.24 4.05
CA GLY A 61 2.29 1.85 4.89
C GLY A 61 1.33 2.68 4.04
N TYR A 62 0.08 2.78 4.50
CA TYR A 62 -0.96 3.56 3.86
C TYR A 62 -1.46 4.65 4.79
N GLY A 63 -1.72 5.79 4.20
CA GLY A 63 -2.28 6.92 4.89
C GLY A 63 -2.44 8.12 3.99
N MET A 64 -2.98 9.19 4.57
CA MET A 64 -3.27 10.45 3.90
C MET A 64 -3.15 11.60 4.89
N THR A 65 -3.01 12.82 4.40
CA THR A 65 -2.86 14.01 5.23
C THR A 65 -4.00 14.17 6.23
N GLU A 66 -5.20 13.84 5.81
CA GLU A 66 -6.44 13.87 6.58
C GLU A 66 -6.47 12.88 7.75
N CYS A 67 -5.48 11.98 7.83
CA CYS A 67 -5.34 10.97 8.90
C CYS A 67 -4.04 11.11 9.71
N ALA A 68 -3.31 12.20 9.62
CA ALA A 68 -2.14 12.60 10.41
C ALA A 68 -0.95 11.60 10.51
N PRO A 69 -0.42 10.99 9.49
CA PRO A 69 -1.03 10.63 8.23
C PRO A 69 -1.51 9.16 8.16
N LEU A 70 -1.19 8.30 9.15
CA LEU A 70 -1.12 6.83 8.96
C LEU A 70 -2.44 6.13 9.31
N ILE A 71 -2.90 5.28 8.40
CA ILE A 71 -4.10 4.43 8.53
C ILE A 71 -3.71 2.98 8.79
N SER A 72 -2.73 2.47 8.04
CA SER A 72 -2.26 1.09 8.19
C SER A 72 -0.76 0.95 8.06
N TYR A 73 -0.24 -0.07 8.76
CA TYR A 73 1.17 -0.38 8.80
C TYR A 73 1.38 -1.80 9.36
N SER A 74 2.43 -2.47 8.91
CA SER A 74 2.95 -3.69 9.54
C SER A 74 4.47 -3.61 9.65
N HIS A 75 5.03 -4.20 10.70
CA HIS A 75 6.46 -4.42 10.74
C HIS A 75 6.88 -5.34 9.58
N TRP A 76 8.06 -5.11 8.97
CA TRP A 76 8.50 -5.81 7.76
C TRP A 76 8.49 -7.36 7.87
N LYS A 77 8.62 -7.91 9.08
CA LYS A 77 8.54 -9.36 9.33
C LYS A 77 7.12 -9.92 9.23
N GLU A 78 6.11 -9.07 9.40
CA GLU A 78 4.69 -9.40 9.36
C GLU A 78 4.01 -8.89 8.09
N TYR A 79 4.75 -8.15 7.29
CA TYR A 79 4.24 -7.53 6.08
C TYR A 79 3.83 -8.60 5.05
N LYS A 80 2.61 -8.48 4.56
CA LYS A 80 2.09 -9.28 3.44
C LYS A 80 2.30 -8.55 2.12
N GLU A 81 2.84 -9.26 1.16
CA GLU A 81 3.08 -8.76 -0.21
C GLU A 81 1.83 -8.16 -0.81
N THR A 82 1.99 -7.07 -1.56
CA THR A 82 0.93 -6.29 -2.20
C THR A 82 -0.09 -5.64 -1.24
N SER A 83 -0.01 -5.88 0.06
CA SER A 83 -0.81 -5.14 1.04
C SER A 83 -0.17 -3.77 1.35
N VAL A 84 -0.90 -2.95 2.09
CA VAL A 84 -0.37 -1.72 2.68
C VAL A 84 -0.33 -1.80 4.22
N GLY A 85 -0.23 -3.03 4.73
CA GLY A 85 -0.15 -3.33 6.15
C GLY A 85 -1.50 -3.51 6.84
N LYS A 86 -1.44 -3.81 8.13
CA LYS A 86 -2.61 -3.98 9.01
C LYS A 86 -3.16 -2.63 9.44
N ILE A 87 -4.47 -2.58 9.65
CA ILE A 87 -5.16 -1.44 10.26
C ILE A 87 -4.51 -1.12 11.61
N LEU A 88 -4.23 0.15 11.86
CA LEU A 88 -3.69 0.58 13.16
C LEU A 88 -4.70 0.40 14.28
N PRO A 89 -4.25 0.11 15.53
CA PRO A 89 -5.14 -0.16 16.65
C PRO A 89 -6.09 1.00 17.03
N ASN A 90 -5.71 2.24 16.69
CA ASN A 90 -6.51 3.44 16.93
C ASN A 90 -7.39 3.85 15.73
N MET A 91 -7.46 3.01 14.70
CA MET A 91 -8.24 3.23 13.50
C MET A 91 -9.32 2.18 13.33
N GLU A 92 -10.47 2.62 12.86
CA GLU A 92 -11.51 1.77 12.33
C GLU A 92 -11.50 1.89 10.80
N VAL A 93 -11.64 0.78 10.10
CA VAL A 93 -11.72 0.73 8.63
C VAL A 93 -12.95 -0.05 8.22
N LYS A 94 -13.71 0.51 7.27
CA LYS A 94 -14.88 -0.09 6.65
C LYS A 94 -14.70 -0.07 5.14
N ILE A 95 -15.02 -1.17 4.48
CA ILE A 95 -15.09 -1.22 3.01
C ILE A 95 -16.55 -1.07 2.60
N ALA A 96 -16.83 -0.10 1.74
CA ALA A 96 -18.17 0.15 1.22
C ALA A 96 -18.55 -0.90 0.17
N SER A 97 -18.74 -2.14 0.61
CA SER A 97 -19.14 -3.30 -0.19
C SER A 97 -20.04 -4.24 0.63
N LYS A 98 -20.65 -5.22 -0.03
CA LYS A 98 -21.46 -6.25 0.65
C LYS A 98 -20.60 -7.27 1.41
N ASP A 99 -19.41 -7.55 0.93
CA ASP A 99 -18.44 -8.45 1.56
C ASP A 99 -17.05 -7.80 1.53
N PRO A 100 -16.62 -7.14 2.63
CA PRO A 100 -15.36 -6.41 2.70
C PRO A 100 -14.12 -7.27 2.51
N PHE A 101 -14.26 -8.61 2.63
CA PHE A 101 -13.18 -9.58 2.48
C PHE A 101 -13.04 -10.11 1.06
N LYS A 102 -14.04 -9.89 0.18
CA LYS A 102 -14.07 -10.43 -1.18
C LYS A 102 -14.34 -9.40 -2.27
N GLU A 103 -15.02 -8.32 -1.91
CA GLU A 103 -15.45 -7.31 -2.88
C GLU A 103 -14.66 -6.02 -2.67
N ILE A 104 -14.29 -5.41 -3.80
CA ILE A 104 -13.66 -4.09 -3.78
C ILE A 104 -14.74 -3.05 -3.52
N GLY A 105 -14.47 -2.17 -2.56
CA GLY A 105 -15.30 -1.00 -2.25
C GLY A 105 -14.44 0.19 -1.85
N GLU A 106 -15.04 1.34 -1.64
CA GLU A 106 -14.35 2.49 -1.09
C GLU A 106 -13.88 2.20 0.33
N ILE A 107 -12.65 2.58 0.64
CA ILE A 107 -12.07 2.49 1.97
C ILE A 107 -12.55 3.69 2.78
N LEU A 108 -13.32 3.45 3.82
CA LEU A 108 -13.79 4.44 4.77
C LEU A 108 -13.01 4.27 6.07
N VAL A 109 -12.61 5.37 6.70
CA VAL A 109 -11.81 5.33 7.93
C VAL A 109 -12.37 6.24 9.00
N ARG A 110 -12.21 5.83 10.26
CA ARG A 110 -12.57 6.60 11.44
C ARG A 110 -11.54 6.37 12.53
N GLY A 111 -11.17 7.39 13.30
CA GLY A 111 -10.20 7.27 14.38
C GLY A 111 -9.78 8.63 14.92
N GLU A 112 -9.01 8.61 16.01
CA GLU A 112 -8.56 9.81 16.71
C GLU A 112 -7.63 10.71 15.88
N ASN A 113 -6.96 10.13 14.88
CA ASN A 113 -6.05 10.83 13.98
C ASN A 113 -6.72 11.32 12.69
N VAL A 114 -8.02 11.11 12.51
CA VAL A 114 -8.79 11.71 11.41
C VAL A 114 -8.97 13.21 11.69
N MET A 115 -8.77 14.03 10.68
CA MET A 115 -8.92 15.49 10.77
C MET A 115 -10.31 15.90 11.27
N ALA A 116 -10.39 17.03 11.95
CA ALA A 116 -11.67 17.64 12.32
C ALA A 116 -12.43 18.24 11.11
N GLY A 117 -11.72 18.50 10.01
CA GLY A 117 -12.25 19.06 8.77
C GLY A 117 -11.28 19.97 8.05
N TYR A 118 -11.67 20.46 6.88
CA TYR A 118 -10.88 21.41 6.11
C TYR A 118 -11.10 22.83 6.64
N TYR A 119 -10.01 23.56 6.84
CA TYR A 119 -10.05 24.91 7.40
C TYR A 119 -10.90 25.86 6.57
N LYS A 120 -11.93 26.46 7.19
CA LYS A 120 -12.89 27.37 6.57
C LYS A 120 -13.57 26.83 5.30
N ASN A 121 -13.75 25.52 5.22
CA ASN A 121 -14.41 24.86 4.08
C ASN A 121 -15.34 23.76 4.60
N GLU A 122 -16.51 24.17 5.07
CA GLU A 122 -17.53 23.27 5.63
C GLU A 122 -18.11 22.33 4.57
N GLU A 123 -18.27 22.83 3.34
CA GLU A 123 -18.80 22.05 2.21
C GLU A 123 -17.87 20.87 1.90
N ALA A 124 -16.57 21.13 1.67
CA ALA A 124 -15.60 20.06 1.43
C ALA A 124 -15.45 19.12 2.65
N THR A 125 -15.67 19.63 3.87
CA THR A 125 -15.64 18.79 5.08
C THR A 125 -16.83 17.84 5.09
N ALA A 126 -18.03 18.33 4.80
CA ALA A 126 -19.24 17.52 4.74
C ALA A 126 -19.21 16.48 3.59
N ASP A 127 -18.53 16.80 2.49
CA ASP A 127 -18.29 15.86 1.38
C ASP A 127 -17.29 14.76 1.75
N ALA A 128 -16.31 15.08 2.61
CA ALA A 128 -15.25 14.14 2.96
C ALA A 128 -15.60 13.28 4.19
N ILE A 129 -16.35 13.82 5.16
CA ILE A 129 -16.69 13.13 6.41
C ILE A 129 -18.20 13.03 6.52
N ASP A 130 -18.72 11.82 6.56
CA ASP A 130 -20.16 11.59 6.67
C ASP A 130 -20.71 11.87 8.08
N ASN A 131 -22.05 11.81 8.22
CA ASN A 131 -22.76 12.09 9.49
C ASN A 131 -22.45 11.06 10.60
N GLU A 132 -21.86 9.90 10.26
CA GLU A 132 -21.43 8.87 11.20
C GLU A 132 -19.96 9.04 11.59
N GLY A 133 -19.25 10.05 11.04
CA GLY A 133 -17.84 10.37 11.29
C GLY A 133 -16.86 9.53 10.47
N TRP A 134 -17.31 8.89 9.39
CA TRP A 134 -16.43 8.19 8.47
C TRP A 134 -15.84 9.14 7.43
N LEU A 135 -14.52 9.15 7.33
CA LEU A 135 -13.80 9.83 6.26
C LEU A 135 -13.81 8.95 5.01
N HIS A 136 -14.31 9.50 3.91
CA HIS A 136 -14.26 8.93 2.59
C HIS A 136 -12.87 9.16 1.98
N THR A 137 -12.06 8.12 1.86
CA THR A 137 -10.68 8.27 1.38
C THR A 137 -10.59 8.48 -0.13
N GLY A 138 -11.61 8.07 -0.87
CA GLY A 138 -11.61 7.99 -2.32
C GLY A 138 -10.75 6.86 -2.88
N ASP A 139 -10.10 6.08 -2.02
CA ASP A 139 -9.30 4.92 -2.41
C ASP A 139 -10.18 3.66 -2.39
N MET A 140 -10.01 2.81 -3.42
CA MET A 140 -10.76 1.57 -3.59
C MET A 140 -9.91 0.38 -3.18
N GLY A 141 -10.50 -0.56 -2.43
CA GLY A 141 -9.75 -1.72 -1.95
C GLY A 141 -10.61 -2.73 -1.21
N TYR A 142 -9.94 -3.66 -0.55
CA TYR A 142 -10.54 -4.67 0.31
C TYR A 142 -9.60 -4.98 1.49
N ILE A 143 -10.08 -5.72 2.48
CA ILE A 143 -9.30 -6.22 3.61
C ILE A 143 -9.26 -7.74 3.59
N ASP A 144 -8.18 -8.35 4.11
CA ASP A 144 -8.15 -9.79 4.34
C ASP A 144 -8.61 -10.15 5.77
N GLN A 145 -8.69 -11.44 6.06
CA GLN A 145 -9.11 -11.94 7.37
C GLN A 145 -8.16 -11.59 8.52
N ASP A 146 -6.93 -11.18 8.22
CA ASP A 146 -5.94 -10.69 9.19
C ASP A 146 -5.92 -9.15 9.27
N TYR A 147 -6.91 -8.48 8.65
CA TYR A 147 -7.07 -7.04 8.60
C TYR A 147 -5.93 -6.29 7.90
N ASN A 148 -5.26 -6.93 6.93
CA ASN A 148 -4.40 -6.19 6.00
C ASN A 148 -5.24 -5.52 4.93
N ILE A 149 -4.89 -4.27 4.59
CA ILE A 149 -5.55 -3.50 3.54
C ILE A 149 -4.84 -3.74 2.21
N TYR A 150 -5.62 -3.89 1.14
CA TYR A 150 -5.16 -4.01 -0.24
C TYR A 150 -5.82 -2.93 -1.08
N ILE A 151 -5.04 -1.95 -1.54
CA ILE A 151 -5.51 -0.86 -2.41
C ILE A 151 -5.49 -1.34 -3.86
N ARG A 152 -6.53 -1.02 -4.61
CA ARG A 152 -6.68 -1.35 -6.03
C ARG A 152 -6.63 -0.14 -6.95
N GLY A 153 -6.93 1.03 -6.45
CA GLY A 153 -6.88 2.29 -7.19
C GLY A 153 -7.70 3.37 -6.52
N ARG A 154 -7.95 4.45 -7.25
CA ARG A 154 -8.79 5.55 -6.78
C ARG A 154 -10.13 5.55 -7.48
N ASN A 155 -11.19 5.91 -6.77
CA ASN A 155 -12.55 6.02 -7.31
C ASN A 155 -12.60 6.97 -8.52
N LYS A 156 -11.93 8.13 -8.45
CA LYS A 156 -11.86 9.12 -9.54
C LYS A 156 -11.04 8.65 -10.75
N SER A 157 -10.16 7.68 -10.60
CA SER A 157 -9.33 7.12 -11.68
C SER A 157 -9.94 5.87 -12.31
N MET A 158 -11.01 5.34 -11.73
CA MET A 158 -11.68 4.13 -12.20
C MET A 158 -12.30 4.34 -13.59
N LEU A 159 -11.99 3.45 -14.51
CA LEU A 159 -12.59 3.41 -15.83
C LEU A 159 -13.62 2.27 -15.90
N LEU A 160 -14.77 2.54 -16.48
CA LEU A 160 -15.77 1.51 -16.74
C LEU A 160 -15.46 0.83 -18.09
N GLY A 161 -15.07 -0.44 -18.05
CA GLY A 161 -14.86 -1.24 -19.25
C GLY A 161 -16.17 -1.47 -20.01
N ALA A 162 -16.07 -1.79 -21.30
CA ALA A 162 -17.22 -2.02 -22.19
C ALA A 162 -18.14 -3.18 -21.73
N ASN A 163 -17.63 -4.07 -20.90
CA ASN A 163 -18.36 -5.20 -20.30
C ASN A 163 -18.89 -4.91 -18.88
N GLY A 164 -18.82 -3.65 -18.42
CA GLY A 164 -19.27 -3.24 -17.09
C GLY A 164 -18.29 -3.55 -15.95
N GLN A 165 -17.07 -4.00 -16.27
CA GLN A 165 -16.01 -4.20 -15.24
C GLN A 165 -15.35 -2.89 -14.90
N ASN A 166 -15.05 -2.71 -13.60
CA ASN A 166 -14.21 -1.62 -13.11
C ASN A 166 -12.75 -1.93 -13.47
N ILE A 167 -12.11 -0.99 -14.16
CA ILE A 167 -10.69 -1.04 -14.52
C ILE A 167 -9.98 0.04 -13.73
N TYR A 168 -8.97 -0.36 -12.98
CA TYR A 168 -8.11 0.56 -12.24
C TYR A 168 -6.80 0.73 -13.02
N PRO A 169 -6.48 1.94 -13.54
CA PRO A 169 -5.29 2.17 -14.35
C PRO A 169 -3.98 1.80 -13.66
N GLU A 170 -3.98 1.81 -12.32
CA GLU A 170 -2.83 1.41 -11.50
C GLU A 170 -2.54 -0.09 -11.55
N GLU A 171 -3.44 -0.91 -12.09
CA GLU A 171 -3.28 -2.36 -12.23
C GLU A 171 -2.78 -2.77 -13.64
N ILE A 172 -2.65 -1.82 -14.57
CA ILE A 172 -2.19 -2.03 -15.95
C ILE A 172 -0.72 -1.65 -16.08
#